data_886f97b7aa189c58a59d252cbbe72595
#
_entry.id   886f97b7aa189c58a59d252cbbe72595
#
_cell.length_a   1.000
_cell.length_b   1.000
_cell.length_c   1.000
_cell.angle_alpha   90.00
_cell.angle_beta   90.00
_cell.angle_gamma   90.00
#
_symmetry.space_group_name_H-M   'P 1'
#
loop_
_entity.id
_entity.type
_entity.pdbx_description
1 polymer ?
#
loop_
_entity_poly.entity_id
_entity_poly.type
_entity_poly.pdbx_seq_one_letter_code
_entity_poly.pdbx_strand_id
1 'polypeptide(L)'
;METPTPTAQFQYIIHLTQKVQDLEQKMAKLQQSVLPLCRRQVGEYLESLPPPPKSFQDWIPAIEVSTESLEEILKHDLKTGVKHTLESIMDDSDSPIRAFTQKPNKFYLYDKEAEWRLMTAEEFVKFIGRLEHKFLRKYMEWTIDHSDDLTQTLHGEEKSILYMAKVNGVKQGSLENRASDIKKWLFSKIAVSLKQVVV
;
A
#
# COMPACT_ATOMS: atom_id res chain seq x y z
N MET A 1 37.24 -9.45 -39.81
CA MET A 1 35.86 -9.51 -39.28
C MET A 1 34.97 -8.79 -40.29
N GLU A 2 34.21 -9.58 -41.06
CA GLU A 2 33.32 -9.02 -42.06
C GLU A 2 32.07 -8.46 -41.35
N THR A 3 31.75 -7.20 -41.58
CA THR A 3 30.52 -6.58 -41.12
C THR A 3 29.34 -7.19 -41.90
N PRO A 4 28.26 -7.66 -41.22
CA PRO A 4 27.13 -8.28 -41.92
C PRO A 4 26.51 -7.26 -42.88
N THR A 5 26.14 -7.74 -44.08
CA THR A 5 25.51 -6.89 -45.11
C THR A 5 24.17 -6.33 -44.59
N PRO A 6 23.76 -5.10 -45.02
CA PRO A 6 22.50 -4.48 -44.60
C PRO A 6 21.26 -5.38 -44.77
N THR A 7 21.25 -6.24 -45.78
CA THR A 7 20.17 -7.20 -46.05
C THR A 7 20.10 -8.29 -44.96
N ALA A 8 21.24 -8.80 -44.50
CA ALA A 8 21.29 -9.81 -43.43
C ALA A 8 20.84 -9.22 -42.08
N GLN A 9 21.20 -7.98 -41.78
CA GLN A 9 20.73 -7.28 -40.57
C GLN A 9 19.22 -7.06 -40.61
N PHE A 10 18.66 -6.68 -41.74
CA PHE A 10 17.23 -6.47 -41.92
C PHE A 10 16.44 -7.78 -41.74
N GLN A 11 16.89 -8.86 -42.31
CA GLN A 11 16.30 -10.18 -42.10
C GLN A 11 16.36 -10.64 -40.64
N TYR A 12 17.46 -10.36 -39.95
CA TYR A 12 17.61 -10.66 -38.53
C TYR A 12 16.64 -9.86 -37.66
N ILE A 13 16.44 -8.57 -37.96
CA ILE A 13 15.47 -7.73 -37.28
C ILE A 13 14.04 -8.24 -37.46
N ILE A 14 13.66 -8.63 -38.70
CA ILE A 14 12.34 -9.22 -38.97
C ILE A 14 12.15 -10.51 -38.15
N HIS A 15 13.14 -11.39 -38.12
CA HIS A 15 13.09 -12.61 -37.34
C HIS A 15 12.93 -12.34 -35.82
N LEU A 16 13.68 -11.40 -35.27
CA LEU A 16 13.56 -11.00 -33.85
C LEU A 16 12.17 -10.43 -33.57
N THR A 17 11.64 -9.57 -34.43
CA THR A 17 10.30 -8.98 -34.25
C THR A 17 9.22 -10.06 -34.24
N GLN A 18 9.29 -11.02 -35.14
CA GLN A 18 8.36 -12.17 -35.16
C GLN A 18 8.48 -13.01 -33.89
N LYS A 19 9.70 -13.25 -33.42
CA LYS A 19 9.92 -14.01 -32.17
C LYS A 19 9.40 -13.29 -30.94
N VAL A 20 9.53 -11.97 -30.86
CA VAL A 20 8.96 -11.13 -29.80
C VAL A 20 7.43 -11.24 -29.83
N GLN A 21 6.81 -11.08 -31.00
CA GLN A 21 5.34 -11.19 -31.13
C GLN A 21 4.82 -12.58 -30.72
N ASP A 22 5.53 -13.66 -31.12
CA ASP A 22 5.16 -15.01 -30.70
C ASP A 22 5.28 -15.22 -29.18
N LEU A 23 6.32 -14.67 -28.56
CA LEU A 23 6.50 -14.71 -27.11
C LEU A 23 5.43 -13.90 -26.37
N GLU A 24 5.07 -12.74 -26.87
CA GLU A 24 3.99 -11.91 -26.32
C GLU A 24 2.64 -12.63 -26.39
N GLN A 25 2.33 -13.28 -27.52
CA GLN A 25 1.12 -14.09 -27.67
C GLN A 25 1.10 -15.30 -26.71
N LYS A 26 2.22 -15.99 -26.55
CA LYS A 26 2.35 -17.10 -25.58
C LYS A 26 2.17 -16.61 -24.15
N MET A 27 2.77 -15.48 -23.82
CA MET A 27 2.62 -14.88 -22.50
C MET A 27 1.17 -14.48 -22.22
N ALA A 28 0.47 -13.87 -23.19
CA ALA A 28 -0.94 -13.53 -23.06
C ALA A 28 -1.82 -14.77 -22.84
N LYS A 29 -1.58 -15.86 -23.59
CA LYS A 29 -2.30 -17.14 -23.41
C LYS A 29 -2.05 -17.75 -22.03
N LEU A 30 -0.81 -17.75 -21.56
CA LEU A 30 -0.45 -18.23 -20.23
C LEU A 30 -1.12 -17.38 -19.15
N GLN A 31 -1.12 -16.06 -19.28
CA GLN A 31 -1.82 -15.18 -18.35
C GLN A 31 -3.32 -15.47 -18.30
N GLN A 32 -3.97 -15.67 -19.45
CA GLN A 32 -5.39 -16.03 -19.50
C GLN A 32 -5.71 -17.37 -18.83
N SER A 33 -4.83 -18.35 -18.90
CA SER A 33 -5.04 -19.67 -18.27
C SER A 33 -4.71 -19.68 -16.77
N VAL A 34 -3.71 -18.92 -16.34
CA VAL A 34 -3.24 -18.90 -14.93
C VAL A 34 -4.11 -17.98 -14.04
N LEU A 35 -4.59 -16.86 -14.59
CA LEU A 35 -5.41 -15.90 -13.84
C LEU A 35 -6.68 -16.48 -13.20
N PRO A 36 -7.48 -17.33 -13.88
CA PRO A 36 -8.65 -17.96 -13.27
C PRO A 36 -8.27 -18.91 -12.13
N LEU A 37 -7.22 -19.73 -12.32
CA LEU A 37 -6.73 -20.64 -11.29
C LEU A 37 -6.26 -19.91 -10.04
N CYS A 38 -5.48 -18.83 -10.20
CA CYS A 38 -5.06 -17.99 -9.08
C CYS A 38 -6.23 -17.29 -8.38
N ARG A 39 -7.30 -16.94 -9.11
CA ARG A 39 -8.50 -16.34 -8.49
C ARG A 39 -9.22 -17.34 -7.61
N ARG A 40 -9.40 -18.54 -8.10
CA ARG A 40 -10.06 -19.63 -7.38
C ARG A 40 -9.30 -19.98 -6.11
N GLN A 41 -7.99 -20.17 -6.19
CA GLN A 41 -7.15 -20.48 -5.03
C GLN A 41 -7.19 -19.39 -3.95
N VAL A 42 -7.15 -18.10 -4.33
CA VAL A 42 -7.25 -16.99 -3.36
C VAL A 42 -8.62 -16.96 -2.69
N GLY A 43 -9.72 -17.16 -3.46
CA GLY A 43 -11.08 -17.20 -2.94
C GLY A 43 -11.25 -18.35 -1.93
N GLU A 44 -10.95 -19.57 -2.33
CA GLU A 44 -11.03 -20.77 -1.49
C GLU A 44 -10.20 -20.63 -0.19
N TYR A 45 -9.01 -20.02 -0.31
CA TYR A 45 -8.18 -19.76 0.88
C TYR A 45 -8.83 -18.73 1.81
N LEU A 46 -9.33 -17.61 1.28
CA LEU A 46 -9.97 -16.58 2.09
C LEU A 46 -11.23 -17.11 2.81
N GLU A 47 -12.01 -17.94 2.13
CA GLU A 47 -13.19 -18.61 2.71
C GLU A 47 -12.83 -19.62 3.82
N SER A 48 -11.61 -20.19 3.77
CA SER A 48 -11.11 -21.10 4.79
C SER A 48 -10.57 -20.41 6.05
N LEU A 49 -10.32 -19.08 5.96
CA LEU A 49 -9.82 -18.32 7.12
C LEU A 49 -10.93 -18.09 8.16
N PRO A 50 -10.59 -18.13 9.45
CA PRO A 50 -11.51 -17.65 10.45
C PRO A 50 -11.84 -16.16 10.20
N PRO A 51 -13.07 -15.73 10.42
CA PRO A 51 -13.44 -14.34 10.26
C PRO A 51 -12.63 -13.47 11.23
N PRO A 52 -12.11 -12.33 10.78
CA PRO A 52 -11.45 -11.39 11.69
C PRO A 52 -12.48 -10.81 12.68
N PRO A 53 -12.05 -10.40 13.89
CA PRO A 53 -12.95 -9.94 14.95
C PRO A 53 -13.73 -8.66 14.60
N LYS A 54 -13.24 -7.90 13.62
CA LYS A 54 -13.87 -6.65 13.14
C LYS A 54 -13.89 -6.62 11.62
N SER A 55 -14.99 -6.11 11.06
CA SER A 55 -15.01 -5.74 9.64
C SER A 55 -14.03 -4.59 9.36
N PHE A 56 -13.63 -4.44 8.11
CA PHE A 56 -12.78 -3.32 7.69
C PHE A 56 -13.36 -1.95 8.09
N GLN A 57 -14.67 -1.79 7.95
CA GLN A 57 -15.37 -0.55 8.27
C GLN A 57 -15.39 -0.26 9.79
N ASP A 58 -15.45 -1.29 10.63
CA ASP A 58 -15.45 -1.14 12.08
C ASP A 58 -14.03 -1.10 12.65
N TRP A 59 -13.07 -1.67 11.94
CA TRP A 59 -11.66 -1.67 12.32
C TRP A 59 -10.99 -0.30 12.13
N ILE A 60 -11.27 0.41 11.02
CA ILE A 60 -10.66 1.73 10.77
C ILE A 60 -10.90 2.74 11.91
N PRO A 61 -12.13 2.92 12.43
CA PRO A 61 -12.34 3.80 13.58
C PRO A 61 -11.55 3.41 14.83
N ALA A 62 -11.32 2.10 15.03
CA ALA A 62 -10.60 1.57 16.19
C ALA A 62 -9.07 1.71 16.09
N ILE A 63 -8.52 2.05 14.92
CA ILE A 63 -7.08 2.28 14.78
C ILE A 63 -6.70 3.49 15.64
N GLU A 64 -5.77 3.32 16.53
CA GLU A 64 -5.16 4.41 17.28
C GLU A 64 -3.80 4.78 16.69
N VAL A 65 -3.51 6.06 16.62
CA VAL A 65 -2.21 6.58 16.21
C VAL A 65 -1.40 6.85 17.46
N SER A 66 -0.27 6.17 17.59
CA SER A 66 0.61 6.33 18.74
C SER A 66 1.40 7.66 18.68
N THR A 67 1.92 8.09 19.82
CA THR A 67 2.81 9.26 19.89
C THR A 67 4.10 9.01 19.14
N GLU A 68 4.64 7.80 19.19
CA GLU A 68 5.83 7.39 18.45
C GLU A 68 5.62 7.51 16.93
N SER A 69 4.45 7.10 16.44
CA SER A 69 4.12 7.26 15.01
C SER A 69 4.00 8.72 14.60
N LEU A 70 3.51 9.60 15.50
CA LEU A 70 3.50 11.04 15.27
C LEU A 70 4.93 11.60 15.26
N GLU A 71 5.76 11.21 16.21
CA GLU A 71 7.18 11.63 16.24
C GLU A 71 7.92 11.27 14.97
N GLU A 72 7.62 10.11 14.36
CA GLU A 72 8.19 9.74 13.05
C GLU A 72 7.77 10.73 11.95
N ILE A 73 6.56 11.29 11.99
CA ILE A 73 6.17 12.38 11.09
C ILE A 73 6.99 13.66 11.39
N LEU A 74 7.11 14.02 12.65
CA LEU A 74 7.81 15.24 13.05
C LEU A 74 9.31 15.18 12.73
N LYS A 75 9.92 14.00 12.83
CA LYS A 75 11.33 13.76 12.43
C LYS A 75 11.47 13.73 10.91
N HIS A 76 10.62 12.98 10.23
CA HIS A 76 10.74 12.67 8.81
C HIS A 76 9.60 13.30 7.99
N ASP A 77 8.52 12.56 7.76
CA ASP A 77 7.39 12.98 6.94
C ASP A 77 6.12 12.15 7.22
N LEU A 78 4.97 12.62 6.68
CA LEU A 78 3.67 11.98 6.87
C LEU A 78 3.64 10.51 6.41
N LYS A 79 4.24 10.19 5.26
CA LYS A 79 4.30 8.81 4.75
C LYS A 79 5.02 7.88 5.72
N THR A 80 6.08 8.35 6.36
CA THR A 80 6.86 7.57 7.32
C THR A 80 6.03 7.24 8.56
N GLY A 81 5.33 8.21 9.14
CA GLY A 81 4.46 7.94 10.29
C GLY A 81 3.27 7.04 9.94
N VAL A 82 2.66 7.23 8.77
CA VAL A 82 1.58 6.34 8.29
C VAL A 82 2.10 4.90 8.13
N LYS A 83 3.29 4.71 7.56
CA LYS A 83 3.91 3.39 7.44
C LYS A 83 4.19 2.77 8.80
N HIS A 84 4.72 3.53 9.76
CA HIS A 84 4.97 3.07 11.12
C HIS A 84 3.69 2.58 11.79
N THR A 85 2.58 3.34 11.71
CA THR A 85 1.28 2.90 12.20
C THR A 85 0.80 1.63 11.49
N LEU A 86 0.92 1.57 10.15
CA LEU A 86 0.49 0.39 9.39
C LEU A 86 1.31 -0.85 9.76
N GLU A 87 2.61 -0.74 10.00
CA GLU A 87 3.43 -1.86 10.48
C GLU A 87 2.90 -2.41 11.80
N SER A 88 2.60 -1.53 12.77
CA SER A 88 2.11 -1.97 14.08
C SER A 88 0.75 -2.66 14.06
N ILE A 89 -0.16 -2.25 13.16
CA ILE A 89 -1.52 -2.79 13.10
C ILE A 89 -1.70 -3.94 12.10
N MET A 90 -0.76 -4.13 11.16
CA MET A 90 -0.83 -5.20 10.16
C MET A 90 -0.09 -6.48 10.57
N ASP A 91 0.72 -6.42 11.60
CA ASP A 91 1.40 -7.59 12.17
C ASP A 91 0.45 -8.51 12.96
N ASP A 92 -0.79 -8.07 13.14
CA ASP A 92 -1.84 -8.80 13.81
C ASP A 92 -2.56 -9.77 12.83
N SER A 93 -2.68 -11.04 13.22
CA SER A 93 -3.50 -12.04 12.52
C SER A 93 -4.96 -11.61 12.36
N ASP A 94 -5.42 -10.70 13.20
CA ASP A 94 -6.78 -10.20 13.28
C ASP A 94 -7.10 -9.06 12.30
N SER A 95 -6.10 -8.61 11.53
CA SER A 95 -6.31 -7.56 10.52
C SER A 95 -7.35 -7.99 9.47
N PRO A 96 -8.35 -7.15 9.16
CA PRO A 96 -9.34 -7.42 8.13
C PRO A 96 -8.83 -7.15 6.70
N ILE A 97 -7.52 -7.07 6.51
CA ILE A 97 -6.88 -6.85 5.20
C ILE A 97 -5.93 -8.01 4.90
N ARG A 98 -5.96 -8.50 3.67
CA ARG A 98 -5.04 -9.53 3.17
C ARG A 98 -4.51 -9.15 1.79
N ALA A 99 -3.30 -9.60 1.49
CA ALA A 99 -2.69 -9.48 0.17
C ALA A 99 -1.95 -10.76 -0.20
N PHE A 100 -1.90 -11.08 -1.49
CA PHE A 100 -1.30 -12.31 -1.99
C PHE A 100 -0.36 -12.02 -3.15
N THR A 101 0.81 -12.65 -3.16
CA THR A 101 1.81 -12.47 -4.23
C THR A 101 1.28 -12.86 -5.61
N GLN A 102 0.30 -13.78 -5.67
CA GLN A 102 -0.39 -14.18 -6.91
C GLN A 102 -1.27 -13.07 -7.51
N LYS A 103 -1.55 -12.02 -6.75
CA LYS A 103 -2.35 -10.86 -7.18
C LYS A 103 -1.62 -9.54 -6.85
N PRO A 104 -0.60 -9.18 -7.63
CA PRO A 104 0.22 -8.01 -7.35
C PRO A 104 -0.62 -6.73 -7.14
N ASN A 105 -0.30 -5.98 -6.09
CA ASN A 105 -0.95 -4.72 -5.74
C ASN A 105 -2.48 -4.81 -5.53
N LYS A 106 -3.02 -6.00 -5.25
CA LYS A 106 -4.41 -6.22 -4.88
C LYS A 106 -4.51 -6.54 -3.40
N PHE A 107 -5.47 -5.89 -2.75
CA PHE A 107 -5.81 -6.13 -1.35
C PHE A 107 -7.23 -6.69 -1.27
N TYR A 108 -7.44 -7.60 -0.36
CA TYR A 108 -8.75 -8.11 0.00
C TYR A 108 -9.10 -7.56 1.37
N LEU A 109 -10.34 -7.18 1.55
CA LEU A 109 -10.88 -6.74 2.82
C LEU A 109 -12.04 -7.62 3.25
N TYR A 110 -12.20 -7.79 4.56
CA TYR A 110 -13.36 -8.41 5.15
C TYR A 110 -14.39 -7.33 5.48
N ASP A 111 -15.55 -7.38 4.85
CA ASP A 111 -16.55 -6.31 4.98
C ASP A 111 -17.63 -6.61 6.04
N LYS A 112 -18.61 -5.69 6.16
CA LYS A 112 -19.72 -5.83 7.11
C LYS A 112 -20.71 -6.95 6.74
N GLU A 113 -20.72 -7.38 5.51
CA GLU A 113 -21.55 -8.49 5.02
C GLU A 113 -20.92 -9.85 5.36
N ALA A 114 -19.83 -9.83 6.15
CA ALA A 114 -19.05 -11.00 6.57
C ALA A 114 -18.42 -11.77 5.40
N GLU A 115 -17.99 -11.05 4.35
CA GLU A 115 -17.38 -11.61 3.17
C GLU A 115 -16.02 -10.97 2.86
N TRP A 116 -15.11 -11.79 2.32
CA TRP A 116 -13.87 -11.30 1.76
C TRP A 116 -14.09 -10.80 0.33
N ARG A 117 -13.79 -9.56 0.08
CA ARG A 117 -13.87 -8.98 -1.27
C ARG A 117 -12.65 -8.16 -1.63
N LEU A 118 -12.49 -7.89 -2.91
CA LEU A 118 -11.41 -7.06 -3.42
C LEU A 118 -11.63 -5.60 -3.00
N MET A 119 -10.60 -5.00 -2.39
CA MET A 119 -10.55 -3.57 -2.08
C MET A 119 -10.37 -2.75 -3.36
N THR A 120 -11.21 -1.75 -3.57
CA THR A 120 -11.07 -0.81 -4.69
C THR A 120 -9.92 0.17 -4.46
N ALA A 121 -9.45 0.82 -5.53
CA ALA A 121 -8.42 1.85 -5.42
C ALA A 121 -8.93 3.05 -4.59
N GLU A 122 -10.19 3.42 -4.79
CA GLU A 122 -10.83 4.52 -4.07
C GLU A 122 -10.97 4.23 -2.57
N GLU A 123 -11.34 3.00 -2.20
CA GLU A 123 -11.39 2.58 -0.79
C GLU A 123 -10.02 2.66 -0.12
N PHE A 124 -8.95 2.27 -0.85
CA PHE A 124 -7.60 2.39 -0.32
C PHE A 124 -7.20 3.84 -0.09
N VAL A 125 -7.49 4.74 -1.03
CA VAL A 125 -7.24 6.19 -0.89
C VAL A 125 -8.01 6.74 0.31
N LYS A 126 -9.31 6.41 0.45
CA LYS A 126 -10.12 6.82 1.60
C LYS A 126 -9.58 6.28 2.94
N PHE A 127 -9.07 5.05 2.95
CA PHE A 127 -8.42 4.46 4.13
C PHE A 127 -7.20 5.27 4.55
N ILE A 128 -6.29 5.56 3.63
CA ILE A 128 -5.10 6.38 3.92
C ILE A 128 -5.51 7.79 4.37
N GLY A 129 -6.47 8.43 3.72
CA GLY A 129 -6.98 9.74 4.12
C GLY A 129 -7.54 9.76 5.55
N ARG A 130 -8.22 8.69 5.97
CA ARG A 130 -8.69 8.57 7.38
C ARG A 130 -7.54 8.43 8.36
N LEU A 131 -6.47 7.72 8.02
CA LEU A 131 -5.27 7.65 8.86
C LEU A 131 -4.57 9.01 8.94
N GLU A 132 -4.40 9.72 7.81
CA GLU A 132 -3.83 11.06 7.79
C GLU A 132 -4.64 12.03 8.68
N HIS A 133 -5.97 11.94 8.63
CA HIS A 133 -6.83 12.75 9.49
C HIS A 133 -6.68 12.41 10.99
N LYS A 134 -6.44 11.15 11.35
CA LYS A 134 -6.14 10.74 12.73
C LYS A 134 -4.80 11.34 13.21
N PHE A 135 -3.81 11.39 12.35
CA PHE A 135 -2.54 12.05 12.66
C PHE A 135 -2.70 13.55 12.89
N LEU A 136 -3.51 14.22 12.08
CA LEU A 136 -3.79 15.64 12.28
C LEU A 136 -4.44 15.88 13.66
N ARG A 137 -5.41 15.03 14.04
CA ARG A 137 -6.03 15.10 15.38
C ARG A 137 -5.01 14.86 16.49
N LYS A 138 -4.19 13.81 16.35
CA LYS A 138 -3.14 13.49 17.32
C LYS A 138 -2.12 14.62 17.47
N TYR A 139 -1.76 15.26 16.35
CA TYR A 139 -0.89 16.44 16.37
C TYR A 139 -1.53 17.62 17.11
N MET A 140 -2.81 17.87 16.91
CA MET A 140 -3.52 18.94 17.65
C MET A 140 -3.53 18.69 19.18
N GLU A 141 -3.75 17.44 19.60
CA GLU A 141 -3.63 17.06 21.00
C GLU A 141 -2.20 17.28 21.53
N TRP A 142 -1.21 16.80 20.77
CA TRP A 142 0.21 16.94 21.10
C TRP A 142 0.66 18.40 21.21
N THR A 143 0.13 19.32 20.38
CA THR A 143 0.46 20.75 20.43
C THR A 143 -0.05 21.44 21.70
N ILE A 144 -1.14 20.95 22.28
CA ILE A 144 -1.64 21.46 23.55
C ILE A 144 -0.65 21.16 24.69
N ASP A 145 -0.16 19.92 24.71
CA ASP A 145 0.79 19.46 25.73
C ASP A 145 2.18 20.10 25.60
N HIS A 146 2.52 20.60 24.39
CA HIS A 146 3.82 21.21 24.08
C HIS A 146 3.69 22.69 23.70
N SER A 147 2.61 23.34 24.13
CA SER A 147 2.32 24.73 23.78
C SER A 147 3.43 25.71 24.20
N ASP A 148 4.01 25.51 25.38
CA ASP A 148 5.09 26.37 25.90
C ASP A 148 6.33 26.34 25.01
N ASP A 149 6.74 25.16 24.56
CA ASP A 149 7.90 24.99 23.67
C ASP A 149 7.67 25.55 22.26
N LEU A 150 6.41 25.60 21.82
CA LEU A 150 6.06 25.98 20.44
C LEU A 150 5.68 27.46 20.30
N THR A 151 5.31 28.16 21.40
CA THR A 151 4.77 29.52 21.33
C THR A 151 5.65 30.57 22.01
N GLN A 152 6.53 30.16 22.92
CA GLN A 152 7.31 31.14 23.74
C GLN A 152 8.57 31.67 23.07
N THR A 153 8.97 31.10 21.91
CA THR A 153 10.16 31.52 21.18
C THR A 153 9.92 31.59 19.69
N LEU A 154 10.61 32.49 18.99
CA LEU A 154 10.56 32.60 17.53
C LEU A 154 10.94 31.26 16.87
N HIS A 155 11.87 30.54 17.44
CA HIS A 155 12.27 29.19 17.00
C HIS A 155 11.16 28.16 17.22
N GLY A 156 10.37 28.28 18.27
CA GLY A 156 9.20 27.44 18.53
C GLY A 156 8.09 27.65 17.49
N GLU A 157 7.82 28.90 17.12
CA GLU A 157 6.84 29.22 16.07
C GLU A 157 7.26 28.66 14.69
N GLU A 158 8.52 28.83 14.29
CA GLU A 158 9.06 28.25 13.05
C GLU A 158 8.94 26.72 13.05
N LYS A 159 9.24 26.08 14.18
CA LYS A 159 9.13 24.63 14.37
C LYS A 159 7.68 24.17 14.27
N SER A 160 6.73 24.92 14.84
CA SER A 160 5.30 24.65 14.76
C SER A 160 4.79 24.67 13.30
N ILE A 161 5.19 25.68 12.53
CA ILE A 161 4.86 25.80 11.11
C ILE A 161 5.42 24.61 10.32
N LEU A 162 6.68 24.26 10.58
CA LEU A 162 7.33 23.11 9.92
C LEU A 162 6.60 21.79 10.23
N TYR A 163 6.25 21.57 11.50
CA TYR A 163 5.55 20.38 11.94
C TYR A 163 4.16 20.27 11.33
N MET A 164 3.39 21.36 11.32
CA MET A 164 2.10 21.42 10.67
C MET A 164 2.20 21.09 9.16
N ALA A 165 3.22 21.63 8.49
CA ALA A 165 3.46 21.32 7.07
C ALA A 165 3.79 19.84 6.84
N LYS A 166 4.55 19.21 7.76
CA LYS A 166 4.85 17.76 7.70
C LYS A 166 3.60 16.92 7.90
N VAL A 167 2.80 17.21 8.94
CA VAL A 167 1.56 16.48 9.26
C VAL A 167 0.52 16.61 8.14
N ASN A 168 0.45 17.74 7.46
CA ASN A 168 -0.41 17.94 6.31
C ASN A 168 0.16 17.36 4.99
N GLY A 169 1.38 16.86 4.99
CA GLY A 169 2.01 16.25 3.81
C GLY A 169 2.22 17.24 2.66
N VAL A 170 2.39 18.55 2.95
CA VAL A 170 2.45 19.64 1.95
C VAL A 170 3.46 19.38 0.84
N LYS A 171 4.59 18.74 1.15
CA LYS A 171 5.67 18.45 0.18
C LYS A 171 5.60 17.04 -0.43
N GLN A 172 4.55 16.27 -0.15
CA GLN A 172 4.48 14.86 -0.54
C GLN A 172 3.45 14.55 -1.64
N GLY A 173 3.00 15.58 -2.34
CA GLY A 173 2.01 15.47 -3.42
C GLY A 173 0.58 15.29 -2.91
N SER A 174 -0.32 14.88 -3.82
CA SER A 174 -1.72 14.64 -3.48
C SER A 174 -1.91 13.39 -2.62
N LEU A 175 -3.08 13.25 -1.99
CA LEU A 175 -3.47 12.05 -1.24
C LEU A 175 -3.35 10.78 -2.09
N GLU A 176 -3.76 10.84 -3.37
CA GLU A 176 -3.69 9.70 -4.29
C GLU A 176 -2.24 9.26 -4.54
N ASN A 177 -1.32 10.23 -4.69
CA ASN A 177 0.10 9.94 -4.87
C ASN A 177 0.69 9.28 -3.62
N ARG A 178 0.41 9.82 -2.44
CA ARG A 178 0.86 9.24 -1.17
C ARG A 178 0.26 7.85 -0.95
N ALA A 179 -1.04 7.69 -1.20
CA ALA A 179 -1.72 6.40 -1.10
C ALA A 179 -1.14 5.37 -2.07
N SER A 180 -0.78 5.77 -3.31
CA SER A 180 -0.13 4.89 -4.28
C SER A 180 1.22 4.38 -3.80
N ASP A 181 2.05 5.26 -3.23
CA ASP A 181 3.36 4.90 -2.67
C ASP A 181 3.22 3.97 -1.46
N ILE A 182 2.31 4.31 -0.54
CA ILE A 182 2.02 3.50 0.65
C ILE A 182 1.46 2.13 0.23
N LYS A 183 0.62 2.07 -0.79
CA LYS A 183 0.05 0.83 -1.32
C LYS A 183 1.12 -0.15 -1.78
N LYS A 184 2.09 0.32 -2.56
CA LYS A 184 3.20 -0.52 -3.05
C LYS A 184 4.04 -1.04 -1.89
N TRP A 185 4.35 -0.17 -0.96
CA TRP A 185 5.12 -0.51 0.22
C TRP A 185 4.37 -1.52 1.11
N LEU A 186 3.08 -1.25 1.43
CA LEU A 186 2.27 -2.14 2.25
C LEU A 186 2.14 -3.52 1.61
N PHE A 187 1.92 -3.58 0.28
CA PHE A 187 1.87 -4.83 -0.45
C PHE A 187 3.15 -5.64 -0.25
N SER A 188 4.33 -5.01 -0.32
CA SER A 188 5.60 -5.70 -0.12
C SER A 188 5.79 -6.26 1.30
N LYS A 189 5.08 -5.70 2.28
CA LYS A 189 5.15 -6.12 3.68
C LYS A 189 4.21 -7.26 4.02
N ILE A 190 2.95 -7.18 3.57
CA ILE A 190 1.89 -8.13 4.00
C ILE A 190 1.53 -9.20 2.97
N ALA A 191 2.05 -9.12 1.73
CA ALA A 191 1.69 -10.09 0.70
C ALA A 191 2.26 -11.48 0.99
N VAL A 192 1.37 -12.45 1.16
CA VAL A 192 1.69 -13.85 1.45
C VAL A 192 1.63 -14.69 0.17
N SER A 193 2.51 -15.69 0.06
CA SER A 193 2.45 -16.67 -1.02
C SER A 193 1.60 -17.88 -0.62
N LEU A 194 0.54 -18.16 -1.36
CA LEU A 194 -0.30 -19.34 -1.11
C LEU A 194 0.44 -20.67 -1.22
N LYS A 195 1.56 -20.71 -1.97
CA LYS A 195 2.43 -21.90 -2.05
C LYS A 195 3.10 -22.24 -0.72
N GLN A 196 3.19 -21.30 0.21
CA GLN A 196 3.79 -21.47 1.53
C GLN A 196 2.75 -21.83 2.61
N VAL A 197 1.47 -21.68 2.31
CA VAL A 197 0.36 -21.84 3.28
C VAL A 197 -0.32 -23.20 3.16
N VAL A 198 -0.20 -23.86 2.01
CA VAL A 198 -0.73 -25.22 1.78
C VAL A 198 0.35 -26.24 2.10
N VAL A 199 0.53 -26.53 3.40
CA VAL A 199 1.26 -27.68 3.93
C VAL A 199 0.36 -28.39 4.92
#